data_61f504f486e82f6bafabec99a82eb440
#
_entry.id   61f504f486e82f6bafabec99a82eb440
#
_cell.length_a   1.000
_cell.length_b   1.000
_cell.length_c   1.000
_cell.angle_alpha   90.00
_cell.angle_beta   90.00
_cell.angle_gamma   90.00
#
_symmetry.space_group_name_H-M   'P 1'
#
loop_
_entity.id
_entity.type
_entity.pdbx_description
1 polymer ?
#
loop_
_entity_poly.entity_id
_entity_poly.type
_entity_poly.pdbx_seq_one_letter_code
_entity_poly.pdbx_strand_id
1 'polypeptide(L)'
;MRVEFDRRKFVQLLGVISAEFGLSGKTTTIAAAQEPTHYRSAEISRFRTETINRKNFVGIQVKPFVWMDEGIDKALDTLQEKGNVNTVFAYTYDYDPNRTTQGGPIPLPDHGKYGPAGKLRTGGAFFDYDQKYFRNTSLKDFRSPDEPGFNVITAVAPKMKARKMDFFAWDYNNAFPVMMQSIPGFTEVAEVDVYGRRTTSACFNHPDYRAHLTGKIESYLSQYASEVDGIMWGCERMGPIDNMIGGGWATTGICCFCDFCTAKARTRGISVERAKLGYIQLDKLFQAAAKHERPSDGFFVVFLRTIFEHPEILSWNMLWNDSYHDVRSELYGTAKAIAPKKPFGFHIVQNITFSPFYSAVDNYAKVAEYSDFLKIACYNNAGGPRMSHFVDRLCSTIFADATPEDLQPFYYKVMGYEQASLKNIFTGGLTPQYVTHETKRAITDTGGAVQIYPGIDIDVPSSKGEKHTTPDDVRAATEAAFSAGANGIVLSREYHEMWLANLSAAGETTRKIFG
;
A
#
# COMPACT_ATOMS: atom_id res chain seq x y z
N MET A 1 22.77 -8.96 36.52
CA MET A 1 21.39 -8.94 37.01
C MET A 1 20.50 -8.70 35.80
N ARG A 2 19.94 -9.76 35.22
CA ARG A 2 19.03 -9.64 34.05
C ARG A 2 17.65 -9.30 34.60
N VAL A 3 17.10 -8.17 34.20
CA VAL A 3 15.70 -7.81 34.48
C VAL A 3 14.89 -8.32 33.30
N GLU A 4 14.14 -9.41 33.51
CA GLU A 4 13.12 -9.87 32.57
C GLU A 4 11.94 -8.90 32.62
N PHE A 5 11.64 -8.32 31.49
CA PHE A 5 10.48 -7.43 31.31
C PHE A 5 9.23 -8.27 31.02
N ASP A 6 8.37 -8.44 32.02
CA ASP A 6 7.12 -9.18 31.93
C ASP A 6 6.04 -8.31 31.24
N ARG A 7 5.60 -8.73 30.04
CA ARG A 7 4.55 -8.08 29.24
C ARG A 7 3.23 -7.88 30.02
N ARG A 8 2.93 -8.72 30.99
CA ARG A 8 1.72 -8.61 31.81
C ARG A 8 1.75 -7.40 32.76
N LYS A 9 2.91 -6.99 33.21
CA LYS A 9 3.06 -5.83 34.09
C LYS A 9 2.89 -4.48 33.38
N PHE A 10 3.21 -4.41 32.09
CA PHE A 10 3.01 -3.19 31.30
C PHE A 10 1.51 -2.91 31.03
N VAL A 11 0.72 -3.97 30.77
CA VAL A 11 -0.74 -3.85 30.56
C VAL A 11 -1.44 -3.48 31.88
N GLN A 12 -0.96 -3.96 33.03
CA GLN A 12 -1.50 -3.59 34.35
C GLN A 12 -1.19 -2.13 34.72
N LEU A 13 -0.06 -1.58 34.28
CA LEU A 13 0.29 -0.16 34.53
C LEU A 13 -0.62 0.81 33.77
N LEU A 14 -1.10 0.44 32.59
CA LEU A 14 -2.08 1.24 31.82
C LEU A 14 -3.51 1.13 32.39
N GLY A 15 -3.84 0.05 33.10
CA GLY A 15 -5.14 -0.14 33.75
C GLY A 15 -5.31 0.63 35.08
N VAL A 16 -4.23 1.01 35.75
CA VAL A 16 -4.29 1.68 37.06
C VAL A 16 -4.47 3.20 36.94
N ILE A 17 -4.15 3.80 35.80
CA ILE A 17 -4.31 5.26 35.58
C ILE A 17 -5.82 5.64 35.38
N SER A 18 -6.70 4.67 35.13
CA SER A 18 -8.13 4.92 34.95
C SER A 18 -8.96 4.91 36.25
N ALA A 19 -8.38 4.65 37.39
CA ALA A 19 -9.13 4.37 38.65
C ALA A 19 -9.10 5.47 39.70
N GLU A 20 -8.43 6.60 39.51
CA GLU A 20 -8.26 7.63 40.60
C GLU A 20 -8.88 9.00 40.33
N PHE A 21 -9.94 9.11 39.50
CA PHE A 21 -10.78 10.31 39.54
C PHE A 21 -12.23 9.96 39.88
N GLY A 22 -12.45 9.84 41.19
CA GLY A 22 -13.78 9.75 41.78
C GLY A 22 -14.53 11.07 41.66
N LEU A 23 -15.61 11.08 40.86
CA LEU A 23 -16.71 12.05 40.98
C LEU A 23 -18.02 11.30 41.18
N SER A 24 -18.56 11.41 42.37
CA SER A 24 -19.88 10.95 42.73
C SER A 24 -20.97 11.77 42.03
N GLY A 25 -21.88 11.12 41.32
CA GLY A 25 -23.09 11.79 40.85
C GLY A 25 -23.85 11.02 39.77
N LYS A 26 -24.88 10.32 40.22
CA LYS A 26 -26.07 9.85 39.46
C LYS A 26 -25.83 9.01 38.20
N THR A 27 -26.02 7.72 38.37
CA THR A 27 -26.16 6.71 37.32
C THR A 27 -27.24 7.10 36.30
N THR A 28 -26.84 7.68 35.18
CA THR A 28 -27.64 7.66 33.95
C THR A 28 -27.18 6.45 33.17
N THR A 29 -28.04 5.48 33.02
CA THR A 29 -27.82 4.30 32.17
C THR A 29 -27.60 4.80 30.73
N ILE A 30 -26.37 4.93 30.31
CA ILE A 30 -26.03 5.11 28.90
C ILE A 30 -26.31 3.76 28.25
N ALA A 31 -27.36 3.70 27.41
CA ALA A 31 -27.58 2.55 26.55
C ALA A 31 -26.28 2.27 25.80
N ALA A 32 -25.75 1.05 25.99
CA ALA A 32 -24.58 0.59 25.26
C ALA A 32 -24.88 0.76 23.77
N ALA A 33 -24.07 1.60 23.10
CA ALA A 33 -24.08 1.65 21.66
C ALA A 33 -23.82 0.21 21.18
N GLN A 34 -24.75 -0.33 20.41
CA GLN A 34 -24.58 -1.64 19.80
C GLN A 34 -23.27 -1.59 19.00
N GLU A 35 -22.35 -2.46 19.38
CA GLU A 35 -21.17 -2.72 18.57
C GLU A 35 -21.65 -3.06 17.16
N PRO A 36 -20.96 -2.56 16.11
CA PRO A 36 -21.31 -2.94 14.75
C PRO A 36 -21.28 -4.47 14.67
N THR A 37 -22.37 -5.04 14.23
CA THR A 37 -22.57 -6.49 14.09
C THR A 37 -21.34 -7.09 13.39
N HIS A 38 -20.51 -7.81 14.14
CA HIS A 38 -19.51 -8.69 13.58
C HIS A 38 -20.21 -9.65 12.63
N TYR A 39 -20.09 -9.44 11.33
CA TYR A 39 -20.40 -10.47 10.36
C TYR A 39 -19.55 -11.69 10.75
N ARG A 40 -20.24 -12.77 11.10
CA ARG A 40 -19.63 -13.95 11.72
C ARG A 40 -18.47 -14.46 10.84
N SER A 41 -17.29 -14.46 11.40
CA SER A 41 -16.04 -14.97 10.80
C SER A 41 -16.17 -16.36 10.13
N ALA A 42 -17.11 -17.19 10.56
CA ALA A 42 -17.38 -18.51 10.03
C ALA A 42 -18.04 -18.53 8.63
N GLU A 43 -18.89 -17.57 8.28
CA GLU A 43 -19.49 -17.51 6.93
C GLU A 43 -18.52 -16.94 5.91
N ILE A 44 -17.75 -15.93 6.29
CA ILE A 44 -16.67 -15.38 5.44
C ILE A 44 -15.60 -16.44 5.18
N SER A 45 -15.22 -17.23 6.18
CA SER A 45 -14.26 -18.32 6.06
C SER A 45 -14.70 -19.43 5.08
N ARG A 46 -15.99 -19.71 4.98
CA ARG A 46 -16.55 -20.73 4.08
C ARG A 46 -16.45 -20.35 2.60
N PHE A 47 -16.56 -19.06 2.27
CA PHE A 47 -16.40 -18.55 0.90
C PHE A 47 -14.92 -18.44 0.47
N ARG A 48 -14.00 -18.26 1.43
CA ARG A 48 -12.57 -18.05 1.17
C ARG A 48 -11.83 -19.31 0.72
N THR A 49 -12.20 -20.48 1.24
CA THR A 49 -11.49 -21.74 0.99
C THR A 49 -11.65 -22.28 -0.44
N GLU A 50 -12.65 -21.83 -1.18
CA GLU A 50 -12.87 -22.29 -2.56
C GLU A 50 -12.26 -21.36 -3.63
N THR A 51 -11.78 -20.18 -3.24
CA THR A 51 -11.56 -19.06 -4.16
C THR A 51 -10.18 -19.04 -4.81
N ILE A 52 -9.12 -19.53 -4.16
CA ILE A 52 -7.77 -19.56 -4.72
C ILE A 52 -7.12 -20.91 -4.43
N ASN A 53 -7.30 -21.86 -5.34
CA ASN A 53 -6.63 -23.15 -5.25
C ASN A 53 -5.58 -23.32 -6.35
N ARG A 54 -4.91 -22.21 -6.77
CA ARG A 54 -3.80 -22.34 -7.69
C ARG A 54 -2.56 -22.73 -6.93
N LYS A 55 -2.14 -23.96 -7.09
CA LYS A 55 -0.80 -24.38 -6.67
C LYS A 55 0.23 -23.62 -7.52
N ASN A 56 1.36 -23.27 -6.92
CA ASN A 56 2.49 -22.69 -7.64
C ASN A 56 2.22 -21.28 -8.21
N PHE A 57 1.62 -20.38 -7.42
CA PHE A 57 1.28 -19.04 -7.86
C PHE A 57 2.54 -18.18 -8.07
N VAL A 58 2.73 -17.69 -9.31
CA VAL A 58 3.76 -16.71 -9.68
C VAL A 58 3.08 -15.58 -10.44
N GLY A 59 2.90 -14.46 -9.76
CA GLY A 59 2.30 -13.24 -10.31
C GLY A 59 3.33 -12.23 -10.79
N ILE A 60 2.91 -11.31 -11.65
CA ILE A 60 3.70 -10.15 -12.06
C ILE A 60 2.80 -8.96 -12.39
N GLN A 61 3.29 -7.75 -12.16
CA GLN A 61 2.58 -6.52 -12.50
C GLN A 61 3.04 -5.99 -13.87
N VAL A 62 2.07 -5.69 -14.78
CA VAL A 62 2.39 -5.25 -16.15
C VAL A 62 1.56 -4.04 -16.53
N LYS A 63 2.24 -2.97 -16.96
CA LYS A 63 1.63 -1.73 -17.43
C LYS A 63 1.05 -1.84 -18.84
N PRO A 64 0.03 -1.04 -19.21
CA PRO A 64 -0.62 -1.10 -20.52
C PRO A 64 0.34 -0.88 -21.69
N PHE A 65 1.29 0.04 -21.55
CA PHE A 65 2.22 0.37 -22.64
C PHE A 65 3.16 -0.78 -23.01
N VAL A 66 3.42 -1.72 -22.11
CA VAL A 66 4.21 -2.92 -22.41
C VAL A 66 3.58 -3.73 -23.55
N TRP A 67 2.27 -3.91 -23.48
CA TRP A 67 1.51 -4.66 -24.49
C TRP A 67 1.55 -4.00 -25.87
N MET A 68 1.57 -2.67 -25.90
CA MET A 68 1.61 -1.88 -27.13
C MET A 68 3.03 -1.78 -27.71
N ASP A 69 4.03 -1.58 -26.85
CA ASP A 69 5.41 -1.29 -27.29
C ASP A 69 6.23 -2.57 -27.56
N GLU A 70 6.08 -3.60 -26.73
CA GLU A 70 6.79 -4.87 -26.89
C GLU A 70 6.00 -5.90 -27.70
N GLY A 71 4.67 -5.82 -27.66
CA GLY A 71 3.72 -6.76 -28.24
C GLY A 71 3.26 -7.81 -27.22
N ILE A 72 1.95 -8.10 -27.25
CA ILE A 72 1.29 -8.95 -26.25
C ILE A 72 1.89 -10.35 -26.22
N ASP A 73 1.98 -11.03 -27.38
CA ASP A 73 2.44 -12.42 -27.44
C ASP A 73 3.90 -12.52 -26.97
N LYS A 74 4.77 -11.63 -27.44
CA LYS A 74 6.18 -11.62 -27.04
C LYS A 74 6.37 -11.40 -25.54
N ALA A 75 5.63 -10.45 -24.97
CA ALA A 75 5.70 -10.18 -23.52
C ALA A 75 5.19 -11.40 -22.72
N LEU A 76 4.05 -11.99 -23.10
CA LEU A 76 3.49 -13.16 -22.43
C LEU A 76 4.42 -14.38 -22.53
N ASP A 77 5.02 -14.64 -23.69
CA ASP A 77 5.98 -15.74 -23.88
C ASP A 77 7.23 -15.51 -23.00
N THR A 78 7.75 -14.28 -22.98
CA THR A 78 8.89 -13.93 -22.09
C THR A 78 8.55 -14.14 -20.62
N LEU A 79 7.38 -13.69 -20.17
CA LEU A 79 6.93 -13.84 -18.80
C LEU A 79 6.81 -15.31 -18.40
N GLN A 80 6.24 -16.14 -19.27
CA GLN A 80 6.04 -17.56 -19.01
C GLN A 80 7.35 -18.35 -19.07
N GLU A 81 8.15 -18.16 -20.12
CA GLU A 81 9.37 -18.91 -20.35
C GLU A 81 10.48 -18.53 -19.36
N LYS A 82 10.71 -17.22 -19.15
CA LYS A 82 11.75 -16.73 -18.26
C LYS A 82 11.29 -16.69 -16.80
N GLY A 83 10.17 -16.05 -16.52
CA GLY A 83 9.69 -15.78 -15.17
C GLY A 83 8.88 -16.91 -14.53
N ASN A 84 8.52 -17.98 -15.27
CA ASN A 84 7.57 -19.01 -14.82
C ASN A 84 6.23 -18.41 -14.35
N VAL A 85 5.85 -17.26 -14.94
CA VAL A 85 4.65 -16.51 -14.57
C VAL A 85 3.40 -17.22 -15.04
N ASN A 86 2.41 -17.30 -14.18
CA ASN A 86 1.11 -17.89 -14.48
C ASN A 86 -0.07 -16.98 -14.14
N THR A 87 0.19 -15.81 -13.59
CA THR A 87 -0.83 -14.79 -13.29
C THR A 87 -0.27 -13.41 -13.59
N VAL A 88 -1.01 -12.59 -14.34
CA VAL A 88 -0.64 -11.20 -14.58
C VAL A 88 -1.61 -10.28 -13.88
N PHE A 89 -1.08 -9.40 -13.04
CA PHE A 89 -1.77 -8.23 -12.53
C PHE A 89 -1.63 -7.11 -13.58
N ALA A 90 -2.57 -7.08 -14.51
CA ALA A 90 -2.56 -6.11 -15.59
C ALA A 90 -3.13 -4.77 -15.12
N TYR A 91 -2.35 -3.71 -15.22
CA TYR A 91 -2.86 -2.37 -14.96
C TYR A 91 -3.98 -2.06 -15.96
N THR A 92 -5.17 -1.86 -15.46
CA THR A 92 -6.33 -1.40 -16.23
C THR A 92 -6.39 0.12 -16.27
N TYR A 93 -5.64 0.75 -15.38
CA TYR A 93 -5.54 2.19 -15.22
C TYR A 93 -4.09 2.59 -14.94
N ASP A 94 -3.56 3.54 -15.68
CA ASP A 94 -2.21 4.06 -15.46
C ASP A 94 -2.23 5.59 -15.31
N TYR A 95 -1.95 6.06 -14.11
CA TYR A 95 -1.85 7.49 -13.79
C TYR A 95 -0.42 8.02 -13.84
N ASP A 96 0.54 7.16 -14.07
CA ASP A 96 1.95 7.51 -14.15
C ASP A 96 2.65 6.82 -15.33
N PRO A 97 2.15 7.06 -16.58
CA PRO A 97 2.63 6.35 -17.76
C PRO A 97 4.04 6.80 -18.20
N ASN A 98 4.52 7.92 -17.66
CA ASN A 98 5.82 8.52 -18.00
C ASN A 98 6.75 8.50 -16.79
N ARG A 99 6.53 7.58 -15.85
CA ARG A 99 7.30 7.53 -14.62
C ARG A 99 8.79 7.58 -14.89
N THR A 100 9.42 8.52 -14.24
CA THR A 100 10.86 8.68 -14.23
C THR A 100 11.41 8.11 -12.93
N THR A 101 12.60 7.48 -12.98
CA THR A 101 13.46 7.41 -11.80
C THR A 101 13.89 8.82 -11.42
N GLN A 102 14.39 9.02 -10.22
CA GLN A 102 15.00 10.31 -9.87
C GLN A 102 16.08 10.65 -10.92
N GLY A 103 15.74 11.53 -11.86
CA GLY A 103 16.66 11.99 -12.90
C GLY A 103 16.37 11.61 -14.34
N GLY A 104 15.24 10.95 -14.66
CA GLY A 104 14.87 10.70 -16.05
C GLY A 104 13.93 9.52 -16.29
N PRO A 105 13.56 9.27 -17.56
CA PRO A 105 12.77 8.09 -17.91
C PRO A 105 13.49 6.82 -17.49
N ILE A 106 12.75 5.84 -16.95
CA ILE A 106 13.31 4.52 -16.66
C ILE A 106 13.69 3.88 -18.00
N PRO A 107 14.98 3.63 -18.26
CA PRO A 107 15.37 2.91 -19.46
C PRO A 107 14.83 1.50 -19.38
N LEU A 108 14.31 0.99 -20.49
CA LEU A 108 14.02 -0.44 -20.62
C LEU A 108 15.38 -1.18 -20.60
N PRO A 109 15.61 -2.10 -19.64
CA PRO A 109 16.95 -2.61 -19.42
C PRO A 109 17.48 -3.41 -20.63
N ASP A 110 16.80 -4.47 -21.04
CA ASP A 110 17.25 -5.35 -22.12
C ASP A 110 16.10 -5.95 -22.94
N HIS A 111 14.89 -5.47 -22.75
CA HIS A 111 13.70 -5.89 -23.50
C HIS A 111 12.71 -4.75 -23.70
N GLY A 112 11.72 -5.00 -24.56
CA GLY A 112 10.68 -4.03 -24.89
C GLY A 112 11.18 -2.94 -25.85
N LYS A 113 10.30 -1.97 -26.07
CA LYS A 113 10.59 -0.75 -26.84
C LYS A 113 9.91 0.41 -26.11
N TYR A 114 10.63 1.50 -25.94
CA TYR A 114 9.96 2.76 -25.61
C TYR A 114 9.15 3.20 -26.82
N GLY A 115 7.93 3.67 -26.58
CA GLY A 115 7.13 4.33 -27.61
C GLY A 115 7.91 5.41 -28.34
N PRO A 116 7.33 6.03 -29.38
CA PRO A 116 8.06 6.99 -30.22
C PRO A 116 8.79 8.00 -29.34
N ALA A 117 10.09 8.12 -29.53
CA ALA A 117 10.96 8.99 -28.75
C ALA A 117 10.34 10.40 -28.64
N GLY A 118 10.13 10.87 -27.43
CA GLY A 118 9.62 12.21 -27.15
C GLY A 118 8.10 12.37 -27.00
N LYS A 119 7.28 11.32 -27.18
CA LYS A 119 5.82 11.41 -26.91
C LYS A 119 5.55 11.05 -25.45
N LEU A 120 5.20 12.04 -24.65
CA LEU A 120 4.64 11.81 -23.31
C LEU A 120 3.24 11.21 -23.42
N ARG A 121 2.96 10.21 -22.59
CA ARG A 121 1.63 9.61 -22.45
C ARG A 121 0.84 10.37 -21.39
N THR A 122 -0.46 10.49 -21.62
CA THR A 122 -1.38 11.21 -20.70
C THR A 122 -1.84 10.33 -19.55
N GLY A 123 -1.88 9.02 -19.76
CA GLY A 123 -2.44 8.06 -18.80
C GLY A 123 -3.98 8.00 -18.87
N GLY A 124 -4.58 7.36 -17.87
CA GLY A 124 -6.01 7.11 -17.78
C GLY A 124 -6.35 5.62 -17.85
N ALA A 125 -7.62 5.29 -18.08
CA ALA A 125 -8.08 3.92 -18.26
C ALA A 125 -7.73 3.38 -19.65
N PHE A 126 -7.27 2.14 -19.68
CA PHE A 126 -6.96 1.39 -20.90
C PHE A 126 -7.97 0.25 -21.12
N PHE A 127 -9.23 0.47 -20.73
CA PHE A 127 -10.35 -0.41 -20.99
C PHE A 127 -11.61 0.43 -21.28
N ASP A 128 -12.55 -0.14 -21.99
CA ASP A 128 -13.83 0.50 -22.25
C ASP A 128 -14.78 0.18 -21.10
N TYR A 129 -15.52 1.16 -20.64
CA TYR A 129 -16.44 1.01 -19.53
C TYR A 129 -17.84 1.56 -19.89
N ASP A 130 -18.87 0.85 -19.42
CA ASP A 130 -20.25 1.29 -19.58
C ASP A 130 -20.57 2.36 -18.53
N GLN A 131 -21.05 3.51 -18.98
CA GLN A 131 -21.41 4.65 -18.14
C GLN A 131 -22.47 4.32 -17.07
N LYS A 132 -23.25 3.23 -17.24
CA LYS A 132 -24.20 2.79 -16.23
C LYS A 132 -23.57 2.45 -14.88
N TYR A 133 -22.31 2.00 -14.87
CA TYR A 133 -21.56 1.73 -13.63
C TYR A 133 -21.07 3.01 -12.95
N PHE A 134 -21.02 4.12 -13.69
CA PHE A 134 -20.54 5.42 -13.20
C PHE A 134 -21.65 6.47 -13.05
N ARG A 135 -22.93 6.02 -12.97
CA ARG A 135 -24.09 6.93 -12.85
C ARG A 135 -24.10 7.79 -11.60
N ASN A 136 -23.44 7.33 -10.53
CA ASN A 136 -23.44 8.00 -9.22
C ASN A 136 -22.16 8.84 -8.99
N THR A 137 -21.37 9.09 -10.03
CA THR A 137 -20.15 9.90 -9.93
C THR A 137 -20.02 10.87 -11.09
N SER A 138 -19.43 12.03 -10.83
CA SER A 138 -18.98 12.97 -11.87
C SER A 138 -17.67 12.52 -12.53
N LEU A 139 -16.90 11.64 -11.87
CA LEU A 139 -15.60 11.13 -12.33
C LEU A 139 -15.77 9.98 -13.33
N LYS A 140 -16.43 10.24 -14.44
CA LYS A 140 -16.81 9.23 -15.44
C LYS A 140 -16.05 9.30 -16.74
N ASP A 141 -15.31 10.38 -16.99
CA ASP A 141 -14.56 10.59 -18.24
C ASP A 141 -13.06 10.43 -17.95
N PHE A 142 -12.62 9.17 -17.85
CA PHE A 142 -11.24 8.84 -17.44
C PHE A 142 -10.52 7.88 -18.41
N ARG A 143 -11.09 7.65 -19.60
CA ARG A 143 -10.44 6.85 -20.66
C ARG A 143 -9.17 7.54 -21.14
N SER A 144 -8.08 6.78 -21.27
CA SER A 144 -6.83 7.32 -21.83
C SER A 144 -7.03 7.79 -23.28
N PRO A 145 -6.61 9.01 -23.62
CA PRO A 145 -6.63 9.48 -25.00
C PRO A 145 -5.46 8.97 -25.83
N ASP A 146 -4.45 8.36 -25.21
CA ASP A 146 -3.20 7.99 -25.89
C ASP A 146 -3.41 6.88 -26.94
N GLU A 147 -4.25 5.90 -26.59
CA GLU A 147 -4.56 4.75 -27.44
C GLU A 147 -6.05 4.42 -27.35
N PRO A 148 -6.91 5.23 -27.98
CA PRO A 148 -8.36 5.12 -27.81
C PRO A 148 -8.94 3.79 -28.30
N GLY A 149 -8.26 3.09 -29.21
CA GLY A 149 -8.66 1.76 -29.72
C GLY A 149 -8.11 0.58 -28.91
N PHE A 150 -7.24 0.80 -27.95
CA PHE A 150 -6.64 -0.29 -27.18
C PHE A 150 -7.39 -0.54 -25.88
N ASN A 151 -7.93 -1.76 -25.73
CA ASN A 151 -8.54 -2.24 -24.51
C ASN A 151 -7.71 -3.40 -23.95
N VAL A 152 -7.02 -3.16 -22.85
CA VAL A 152 -6.08 -4.11 -22.24
C VAL A 152 -6.76 -5.42 -21.85
N ILE A 153 -8.01 -5.37 -21.38
CA ILE A 153 -8.73 -6.57 -20.94
C ILE A 153 -9.03 -7.47 -22.12
N THR A 154 -9.70 -6.95 -23.14
CA THR A 154 -10.12 -7.74 -24.32
C THR A 154 -8.95 -8.12 -25.23
N ALA A 155 -7.88 -7.33 -25.25
CA ALA A 155 -6.70 -7.63 -26.06
C ALA A 155 -5.78 -8.68 -25.42
N VAL A 156 -5.65 -8.68 -24.08
CA VAL A 156 -4.64 -9.49 -23.37
C VAL A 156 -5.24 -10.77 -22.77
N ALA A 157 -6.41 -10.69 -22.12
CA ALA A 157 -6.98 -11.83 -21.40
C ALA A 157 -7.21 -13.09 -22.27
N PRO A 158 -7.72 -13.02 -23.52
CA PRO A 158 -7.87 -14.20 -24.34
C PRO A 158 -6.54 -14.89 -24.67
N LYS A 159 -5.46 -14.11 -24.88
CA LYS A 159 -4.12 -14.62 -25.16
C LYS A 159 -3.49 -15.25 -23.93
N MET A 160 -3.77 -14.71 -22.74
CA MET A 160 -3.38 -15.31 -21.46
C MET A 160 -4.11 -16.62 -21.23
N LYS A 161 -5.41 -16.66 -21.47
CA LYS A 161 -6.22 -17.88 -21.32
C LYS A 161 -5.73 -19.01 -22.24
N ALA A 162 -5.34 -18.69 -23.48
CA ALA A 162 -4.72 -19.66 -24.38
C ALA A 162 -3.41 -20.25 -23.84
N ARG A 163 -2.70 -19.52 -22.98
CA ARG A 163 -1.47 -19.93 -22.28
C ARG A 163 -1.71 -20.49 -20.87
N LYS A 164 -2.97 -20.67 -20.47
CA LYS A 164 -3.37 -21.10 -19.10
C LYS A 164 -2.88 -20.15 -18.01
N MET A 165 -2.80 -18.86 -18.32
CA MET A 165 -2.48 -17.79 -17.38
C MET A 165 -3.75 -17.07 -16.93
N ASP A 166 -3.77 -16.60 -15.67
CA ASP A 166 -4.89 -15.85 -15.12
C ASP A 166 -4.69 -14.34 -15.30
N PHE A 167 -5.75 -13.66 -15.72
CA PHE A 167 -5.80 -12.21 -15.86
C PHE A 167 -6.43 -11.58 -14.61
N PHE A 168 -5.63 -10.89 -13.81
CA PHE A 168 -6.12 -10.10 -12.68
C PHE A 168 -6.10 -8.62 -13.05
N ALA A 169 -7.24 -7.95 -12.90
CA ALA A 169 -7.27 -6.50 -13.02
C ALA A 169 -6.50 -5.87 -11.87
N TRP A 170 -5.48 -5.07 -12.18
CA TRP A 170 -4.72 -4.32 -11.21
C TRP A 170 -5.21 -2.89 -11.17
N ASP A 171 -5.95 -2.54 -10.11
CA ASP A 171 -6.49 -1.22 -9.87
C ASP A 171 -5.65 -0.47 -8.82
N TYR A 172 -4.62 0.23 -9.30
CA TYR A 172 -3.69 0.97 -8.47
C TYR A 172 -4.09 2.44 -8.38
N ASN A 173 -4.43 2.89 -7.18
CA ASN A 173 -4.98 4.20 -6.90
C ASN A 173 -4.05 5.01 -6.00
N ASN A 174 -2.95 5.49 -6.55
CA ASN A 174 -2.05 6.34 -5.80
C ASN A 174 -2.32 7.83 -6.05
N ALA A 175 -1.69 8.67 -5.24
CA ALA A 175 -1.79 10.11 -5.36
C ALA A 175 -0.82 10.63 -6.42
N PHE A 176 -1.31 10.85 -7.63
CA PHE A 176 -0.50 11.44 -8.68
C PHE A 176 -1.12 12.74 -9.21
N PRO A 177 -0.31 13.78 -9.44
CA PRO A 177 -0.79 15.04 -10.04
C PRO A 177 -1.49 14.84 -11.38
N VAL A 178 -1.11 13.80 -12.13
CA VAL A 178 -1.72 13.43 -13.42
C VAL A 178 -3.22 13.15 -13.29
N MET A 179 -3.69 12.61 -12.16
CA MET A 179 -5.13 12.36 -11.96
C MET A 179 -5.95 13.65 -12.00
N MET A 180 -5.41 14.74 -11.46
CA MET A 180 -6.08 16.04 -11.48
C MET A 180 -6.19 16.62 -12.89
N GLN A 181 -5.28 16.23 -13.78
CA GLN A 181 -5.24 16.71 -15.17
C GLN A 181 -6.03 15.78 -16.11
N SER A 182 -6.02 14.47 -15.84
CA SER A 182 -6.58 13.46 -16.73
C SER A 182 -8.01 13.06 -16.40
N ILE A 183 -8.53 13.40 -15.21
CA ILE A 183 -9.92 13.10 -14.83
C ILE A 183 -10.67 14.41 -14.58
N PRO A 184 -11.60 14.78 -15.48
CA PRO A 184 -12.45 15.96 -15.25
C PRO A 184 -13.18 15.87 -13.90
N GLY A 185 -13.19 16.94 -13.15
CA GLY A 185 -13.82 17.01 -11.83
C GLY A 185 -13.01 16.43 -10.68
N PHE A 186 -11.81 15.85 -10.90
CA PHE A 186 -11.02 15.23 -9.84
C PHE A 186 -10.64 16.20 -8.72
N THR A 187 -10.43 17.47 -9.02
CA THR A 187 -10.15 18.50 -8.01
C THR A 187 -11.25 18.67 -6.98
N GLU A 188 -12.51 18.35 -7.33
CA GLU A 188 -13.64 18.48 -6.40
C GLU A 188 -13.61 17.40 -5.32
N VAL A 189 -13.08 16.23 -5.65
CA VAL A 189 -12.96 15.11 -4.70
C VAL A 189 -11.63 15.11 -3.95
N ALA A 190 -10.74 16.06 -4.24
CA ALA A 190 -9.42 16.11 -3.63
C ALA A 190 -9.47 16.35 -2.12
N GLU A 191 -8.52 15.74 -1.40
CA GLU A 191 -8.31 16.02 0.02
C GLU A 191 -7.97 17.50 0.23
N VAL A 192 -8.36 17.99 1.39
CA VAL A 192 -8.01 19.35 1.86
C VAL A 192 -7.08 19.22 3.05
N ASP A 193 -5.94 19.88 3.00
CA ASP A 193 -4.98 19.87 4.11
C ASP A 193 -5.44 20.75 5.29
N VAL A 194 -4.67 20.70 6.37
CA VAL A 194 -4.94 21.47 7.60
C VAL A 194 -4.99 22.98 7.37
N TYR A 195 -4.36 23.49 6.30
CA TYR A 195 -4.32 24.91 5.91
C TYR A 195 -5.39 25.30 4.89
N GLY A 196 -6.29 24.35 4.53
CA GLY A 196 -7.37 24.61 3.57
C GLY A 196 -6.97 24.46 2.10
N ARG A 197 -5.79 23.93 1.79
CA ARG A 197 -5.31 23.75 0.42
C ARG A 197 -5.72 22.38 -0.10
N ARG A 198 -6.17 22.30 -1.34
CA ARG A 198 -6.46 21.03 -2.02
C ARG A 198 -5.15 20.30 -2.37
N THR A 199 -5.15 18.99 -2.22
CA THR A 199 -4.01 18.12 -2.53
C THR A 199 -4.20 17.41 -3.86
N THR A 200 -3.26 16.52 -4.21
CA THR A 200 -3.33 15.69 -5.42
C THR A 200 -3.98 14.34 -5.18
N SER A 201 -4.49 14.08 -3.98
CA SER A 201 -5.14 12.82 -3.60
C SER A 201 -6.63 13.00 -3.39
N ALA A 202 -7.43 12.01 -3.79
CA ALA A 202 -8.86 12.01 -3.52
C ALA A 202 -9.19 11.62 -2.08
N CYS A 203 -10.23 12.22 -1.51
CA CYS A 203 -10.72 11.92 -0.18
C CYS A 203 -11.52 10.61 -0.15
N PHE A 204 -11.15 9.70 0.75
CA PHE A 204 -11.87 8.42 0.93
C PHE A 204 -13.28 8.56 1.50
N ASN A 205 -13.63 9.71 2.07
CA ASN A 205 -15.00 9.99 2.53
C ASN A 205 -15.85 10.72 1.49
N HIS A 206 -15.26 11.11 0.35
CA HIS A 206 -16.02 11.78 -0.70
C HIS A 206 -16.89 10.76 -1.45
N PRO A 207 -18.23 10.91 -1.45
CA PRO A 207 -19.13 9.91 -2.04
C PRO A 207 -18.89 9.71 -3.53
N ASP A 208 -18.57 10.76 -4.24
CA ASP A 208 -18.30 10.73 -5.69
C ASP A 208 -17.05 9.88 -6.01
N TYR A 209 -15.99 10.00 -5.20
CA TYR A 209 -14.80 9.18 -5.36
C TYR A 209 -15.07 7.70 -5.01
N ARG A 210 -15.84 7.43 -3.95
CA ARG A 210 -16.25 6.06 -3.59
C ARG A 210 -17.07 5.43 -4.72
N ALA A 211 -18.04 6.17 -5.27
CA ALA A 211 -18.84 5.71 -6.41
C ALA A 211 -17.99 5.46 -7.67
N HIS A 212 -16.94 6.26 -7.91
CA HIS A 212 -15.98 6.02 -8.98
C HIS A 212 -15.21 4.71 -8.77
N LEU A 213 -14.71 4.46 -7.56
CA LEU A 213 -13.99 3.23 -7.24
C LEU A 213 -14.88 1.99 -7.37
N THR A 214 -16.08 2.02 -6.81
CA THR A 214 -17.04 0.90 -6.91
C THR A 214 -17.47 0.67 -8.36
N GLY A 215 -17.69 1.72 -9.15
CA GLY A 215 -18.00 1.62 -10.56
C GLY A 215 -16.93 0.89 -11.39
N LYS A 216 -15.66 1.07 -11.05
CA LYS A 216 -14.56 0.29 -11.67
C LYS A 216 -14.68 -1.19 -11.34
N ILE A 217 -14.90 -1.55 -10.06
CA ILE A 217 -15.07 -2.95 -9.64
C ILE A 217 -16.28 -3.59 -10.32
N GLU A 218 -17.42 -2.89 -10.37
CA GLU A 218 -18.61 -3.35 -11.07
C GLU A 218 -18.32 -3.58 -12.57
N SER A 219 -17.59 -2.68 -13.22
CA SER A 219 -17.20 -2.81 -14.62
C SER A 219 -16.32 -4.05 -14.85
N TYR A 220 -15.28 -4.25 -14.03
CA TYR A 220 -14.40 -5.43 -14.18
C TYR A 220 -15.15 -6.75 -14.02
N LEU A 221 -16.07 -6.85 -13.07
CA LEU A 221 -16.71 -8.11 -12.71
C LEU A 221 -18.03 -8.38 -13.45
N SER A 222 -18.68 -7.36 -14.00
CA SER A 222 -19.92 -7.52 -14.76
C SER A 222 -19.71 -7.41 -16.25
N GLN A 223 -19.03 -6.37 -16.73
CA GLN A 223 -18.79 -6.17 -18.15
C GLN A 223 -17.75 -7.15 -18.71
N TYR A 224 -16.71 -7.46 -17.92
CA TYR A 224 -15.60 -8.34 -18.28
C TYR A 224 -15.59 -9.64 -17.47
N ALA A 225 -16.79 -10.17 -17.19
CA ALA A 225 -16.97 -11.35 -16.34
C ALA A 225 -16.22 -12.59 -16.82
N SER A 226 -16.02 -12.75 -18.14
CA SER A 226 -15.33 -13.90 -18.74
C SER A 226 -13.82 -13.71 -18.87
N GLU A 227 -13.35 -12.47 -18.84
CA GLU A 227 -11.94 -12.10 -19.06
C GLU A 227 -11.16 -11.92 -17.75
N VAL A 228 -11.79 -11.31 -16.75
CA VAL A 228 -11.14 -10.98 -15.48
C VAL A 228 -11.29 -12.15 -14.51
N ASP A 229 -10.19 -12.79 -14.15
CA ASP A 229 -10.17 -13.93 -13.21
C ASP A 229 -10.11 -13.49 -11.75
N GLY A 230 -9.58 -12.31 -11.46
CA GLY A 230 -9.50 -11.74 -10.13
C GLY A 230 -9.13 -10.26 -10.14
N ILE A 231 -9.09 -9.66 -8.97
CA ILE A 231 -8.74 -8.25 -8.81
C ILE A 231 -7.68 -8.09 -7.72
N MET A 232 -6.67 -7.27 -7.98
CA MET A 232 -5.83 -6.68 -6.95
C MET A 232 -6.12 -5.17 -6.89
N TRP A 233 -6.35 -4.67 -5.69
CA TRP A 233 -6.51 -3.24 -5.46
C TRP A 233 -5.39 -2.72 -4.57
N GLY A 234 -4.91 -1.52 -4.83
CA GLY A 234 -3.84 -0.92 -4.05
C GLY A 234 -3.88 0.59 -4.03
N CYS A 235 -3.41 1.12 -2.89
CA CYS A 235 -3.20 2.53 -2.68
C CYS A 235 -2.08 2.69 -1.65
N GLU A 236 -1.02 3.40 -2.01
CA GLU A 236 0.14 3.62 -1.13
C GLU A 236 0.03 4.99 -0.45
N ARG A 237 -1.02 5.16 0.34
CA ARG A 237 -1.30 6.39 1.07
C ARG A 237 -1.30 6.14 2.56
N MET A 238 -0.93 7.14 3.31
CA MET A 238 -0.79 7.07 4.77
C MET A 238 -1.60 8.17 5.43
N GLY A 239 -1.95 7.95 6.69
CA GLY A 239 -2.59 8.94 7.54
C GLY A 239 -1.69 10.14 7.83
N PRO A 240 -2.27 11.22 8.35
CA PRO A 240 -1.55 12.47 8.54
C PRO A 240 -0.33 12.38 9.47
N ILE A 241 -0.36 11.54 10.52
CA ILE A 241 0.81 11.35 11.41
C ILE A 241 1.97 10.69 10.65
N ASP A 242 1.71 9.60 9.91
CA ASP A 242 2.75 8.92 9.14
C ASP A 242 3.36 9.83 8.07
N ASN A 243 2.53 10.62 7.39
CA ASN A 243 3.00 11.60 6.42
C ASN A 243 3.93 12.65 7.04
N MET A 244 3.65 13.06 8.27
CA MET A 244 4.46 14.06 8.98
C MET A 244 5.77 13.48 9.50
N ILE A 245 5.73 12.29 10.10
CA ILE A 245 6.86 11.68 10.82
C ILE A 245 7.79 10.94 9.88
N GLY A 246 7.25 10.00 9.12
CA GLY A 246 8.04 9.07 8.30
C GLY A 246 8.11 9.42 6.82
N GLY A 247 7.15 10.21 6.36
CA GLY A 247 6.96 10.44 4.94
C GLY A 247 6.61 9.17 4.18
N GLY A 248 5.57 9.23 3.38
CA GLY A 248 5.23 8.17 2.41
C GLY A 248 5.73 8.54 1.02
N TRP A 249 5.57 7.61 0.08
CA TRP A 249 5.84 7.85 -1.35
C TRP A 249 5.00 8.98 -1.93
N ALA A 250 3.79 9.16 -1.41
CA ALA A 250 2.87 10.22 -1.76
C ALA A 250 2.57 11.02 -0.50
N THR A 251 3.42 11.99 -0.20
CA THR A 251 3.16 12.97 0.85
C THR A 251 2.03 13.88 0.39
N THR A 252 0.84 13.60 0.89
CA THR A 252 -0.37 14.36 0.54
C THR A 252 -0.63 15.52 1.49
N GLY A 253 0.32 15.80 2.37
CA GLY A 253 0.19 16.81 3.41
C GLY A 253 -0.56 16.28 4.65
N ILE A 254 -0.97 17.21 5.50
CA ILE A 254 -1.69 16.91 6.75
C ILE A 254 -3.19 16.85 6.42
N CYS A 255 -3.68 15.74 5.92
CA CYS A 255 -5.03 15.55 5.38
C CYS A 255 -5.84 14.49 6.17
N CYS A 256 -7.19 14.44 6.06
CA CYS A 256 -8.03 15.27 5.23
C CYS A 256 -8.98 16.12 6.10
N PHE A 257 -9.09 17.41 5.79
CA PHE A 257 -9.97 18.36 6.50
C PHE A 257 -11.08 18.91 5.57
N CYS A 258 -11.50 18.16 4.54
CA CYS A 258 -12.65 18.51 3.71
C CYS A 258 -13.98 18.40 4.47
N ASP A 259 -15.06 18.88 3.89
CA ASP A 259 -16.38 18.90 4.54
C ASP A 259 -16.86 17.51 4.94
N PHE A 260 -16.63 16.48 4.14
CA PHE A 260 -17.02 15.10 4.45
C PHE A 260 -16.25 14.55 5.65
N CYS A 261 -14.94 14.80 5.74
CA CYS A 261 -14.12 14.36 6.87
C CYS A 261 -14.48 15.13 8.14
N THR A 262 -14.69 16.44 8.04
CA THR A 262 -15.08 17.26 9.20
C THR A 262 -16.48 16.92 9.70
N ALA A 263 -17.43 16.64 8.81
CA ALA A 263 -18.75 16.15 9.19
C ALA A 263 -18.65 14.78 9.91
N LYS A 264 -17.90 13.82 9.35
CA LYS A 264 -17.68 12.51 9.98
C LYS A 264 -16.99 12.62 11.34
N ALA A 265 -16.02 13.53 11.49
CA ALA A 265 -15.35 13.81 12.75
C ALA A 265 -16.33 14.30 13.81
N ARG A 266 -17.19 15.27 13.49
CA ARG A 266 -18.21 15.80 14.40
C ARG A 266 -19.17 14.71 14.86
N THR A 267 -19.63 13.80 13.99
CA THR A 267 -20.49 12.67 14.39
C THR A 267 -19.80 11.70 15.34
N ARG A 268 -18.46 11.66 15.35
CA ARG A 268 -17.64 10.87 16.28
C ARG A 268 -17.21 11.64 17.53
N GLY A 269 -17.68 12.87 17.72
CA GLY A 269 -17.31 13.72 18.86
C GLY A 269 -15.87 14.25 18.80
N ILE A 270 -15.24 14.27 17.61
CA ILE A 270 -13.88 14.78 17.43
C ILE A 270 -13.95 16.28 17.12
N SER A 271 -13.29 17.11 17.94
CA SER A 271 -13.18 18.54 17.68
C SER A 271 -12.24 18.81 16.51
N VAL A 272 -12.80 19.31 15.43
CA VAL A 272 -12.06 19.67 14.19
C VAL A 272 -11.04 20.78 14.48
N GLU A 273 -11.43 21.77 15.27
CA GLU A 273 -10.61 22.94 15.59
C GLU A 273 -9.39 22.55 16.43
N ARG A 274 -9.59 21.66 17.43
CA ARG A 274 -8.50 21.15 18.26
C ARG A 274 -7.57 20.22 17.49
N ALA A 275 -8.12 19.38 16.59
CA ALA A 275 -7.31 18.54 15.69
C ALA A 275 -6.43 19.43 14.79
N LYS A 276 -7.02 20.45 14.14
CA LYS A 276 -6.25 21.39 13.30
C LYS A 276 -5.15 22.10 14.09
N LEU A 277 -5.47 22.61 15.30
CA LEU A 277 -4.50 23.30 16.14
C LEU A 277 -3.33 22.37 16.50
N GLY A 278 -3.62 21.15 16.92
CA GLY A 278 -2.60 20.17 17.26
C GLY A 278 -1.69 19.81 16.07
N TYR A 279 -2.25 19.56 14.90
CA TYR A 279 -1.45 19.30 13.69
C TYR A 279 -0.60 20.50 13.26
N ILE A 280 -1.11 21.73 13.38
CA ILE A 280 -0.34 22.95 13.11
C ILE A 280 0.81 23.10 14.11
N GLN A 281 0.61 22.73 15.38
CA GLN A 281 1.70 22.74 16.37
C GLN A 281 2.77 21.69 16.06
N LEU A 282 2.38 20.46 15.66
CA LEU A 282 3.33 19.44 15.20
C LEU A 282 4.10 19.90 13.97
N ASP A 283 3.42 20.53 13.00
CA ASP A 283 4.08 21.04 11.79
C ASP A 283 5.13 22.11 12.14
N LYS A 284 4.82 23.02 13.06
CA LYS A 284 5.79 24.01 13.57
C LYS A 284 6.97 23.36 14.27
N LEU A 285 6.73 22.29 15.06
CA LEU A 285 7.80 21.54 15.73
C LEU A 285 8.76 20.92 14.71
N PHE A 286 8.22 20.31 13.63
CA PHE A 286 9.05 19.69 12.61
C PHE A 286 9.75 20.73 11.71
N GLN A 287 9.14 21.89 11.49
CA GLN A 287 9.82 23.02 10.86
C GLN A 287 10.97 23.56 11.71
N ALA A 288 10.83 23.59 13.05
CA ALA A 288 11.92 23.96 13.96
C ALA A 288 13.05 22.90 13.91
N ALA A 289 12.71 21.62 13.84
CA ALA A 289 13.70 20.54 13.65
C ALA A 289 14.50 20.72 12.36
N ALA A 290 13.83 21.02 11.23
CA ALA A 290 14.49 21.29 9.96
C ALA A 290 15.41 22.53 9.98
N LYS A 291 15.19 23.47 10.90
CA LYS A 291 16.02 24.67 11.12
C LYS A 291 17.06 24.48 12.24
N HIS A 292 17.12 23.31 12.84
CA HIS A 292 17.96 23.04 14.03
C HIS A 292 17.64 23.94 15.24
N GLU A 293 16.40 24.41 15.35
CA GLU A 293 15.90 25.23 16.45
C GLU A 293 15.37 24.31 17.56
N ARG A 294 16.28 23.77 18.38
CA ARG A 294 15.95 22.79 19.43
C ARG A 294 15.13 23.43 20.56
N PRO A 295 13.92 22.88 20.88
CA PRO A 295 13.17 23.28 22.07
C PRO A 295 13.96 22.98 23.37
N SER A 296 13.72 23.73 24.45
CA SER A 296 14.38 23.51 25.73
C SER A 296 14.25 22.08 26.28
N ASP A 297 13.07 21.48 26.10
CA ASP A 297 12.76 20.12 26.57
C ASP A 297 13.07 19.02 25.53
N GLY A 298 13.58 19.39 24.35
CA GLY A 298 13.86 18.46 23.26
C GLY A 298 12.62 18.12 22.40
N PHE A 299 12.87 17.61 21.19
CA PHE A 299 11.80 17.38 20.18
C PHE A 299 10.82 16.31 20.62
N PHE A 300 11.29 15.20 21.14
CA PHE A 300 10.42 14.09 21.50
C PHE A 300 9.48 14.43 22.68
N VAL A 301 9.98 15.16 23.68
CA VAL A 301 9.14 15.60 24.81
C VAL A 301 8.10 16.59 24.36
N VAL A 302 8.45 17.54 23.48
CA VAL A 302 7.48 18.51 22.94
C VAL A 302 6.46 17.82 22.03
N PHE A 303 6.88 16.83 21.24
CA PHE A 303 5.97 15.99 20.47
C PHE A 303 4.92 15.30 21.36
N LEU A 304 5.36 14.62 22.44
CA LEU A 304 4.45 13.97 23.38
C LEU A 304 3.52 14.98 24.07
N ARG A 305 4.04 16.13 24.50
CA ARG A 305 3.24 17.19 25.10
C ARG A 305 2.14 17.65 24.15
N THR A 306 2.47 17.89 22.88
CA THR A 306 1.49 18.29 21.87
C THR A 306 0.40 17.23 21.67
N ILE A 307 0.76 15.94 21.68
CA ILE A 307 -0.22 14.84 21.61
C ILE A 307 -1.13 14.83 22.86
N PHE A 308 -0.59 15.04 24.05
CA PHE A 308 -1.40 15.07 25.27
C PHE A 308 -2.31 16.30 25.38
N GLU A 309 -1.85 17.46 24.94
CA GLU A 309 -2.65 18.69 24.89
C GLU A 309 -3.72 18.65 23.81
N HIS A 310 -3.47 17.92 22.70
CA HIS A 310 -4.37 17.78 21.55
C HIS A 310 -4.59 16.30 21.18
N PRO A 311 -5.27 15.50 22.03
CA PRO A 311 -5.52 14.08 21.74
C PRO A 311 -6.34 13.86 20.48
N GLU A 312 -6.99 14.89 19.96
CA GLU A 312 -7.70 14.89 18.70
C GLU A 312 -6.78 14.60 17.49
N ILE A 313 -5.47 14.79 17.61
CA ILE A 313 -4.48 14.36 16.62
C ILE A 313 -4.60 12.86 16.37
N LEU A 314 -4.61 12.06 17.45
CA LEU A 314 -4.74 10.59 17.35
C LEU A 314 -6.11 10.19 16.83
N SER A 315 -7.18 10.81 17.34
CA SER A 315 -8.54 10.53 16.88
C SER A 315 -8.75 10.86 15.40
N TRP A 316 -8.12 11.95 14.91
CA TRP A 316 -8.15 12.34 13.50
C TRP A 316 -7.35 11.37 12.62
N ASN A 317 -6.18 10.95 13.08
CA ASN A 317 -5.39 9.94 12.38
C ASN A 317 -6.16 8.62 12.25
N MET A 318 -6.83 8.19 13.32
CA MET A 318 -7.70 7.01 13.28
C MET A 318 -8.89 7.20 12.34
N LEU A 319 -9.53 8.37 12.32
CA LEU A 319 -10.62 8.70 11.40
C LEU A 319 -10.20 8.52 9.93
N TRP A 320 -8.99 8.96 9.58
CA TRP A 320 -8.46 8.81 8.23
C TRP A 320 -8.21 7.32 7.90
N ASN A 321 -7.56 6.59 8.80
CA ASN A 321 -7.27 5.16 8.60
C ASN A 321 -8.54 4.32 8.54
N ASP A 322 -9.52 4.57 9.41
CA ASP A 322 -10.84 3.92 9.33
C ASP A 322 -11.53 4.19 8.00
N SER A 323 -11.42 5.42 7.47
CA SER A 323 -12.01 5.76 6.17
C SER A 323 -11.33 5.00 5.02
N TYR A 324 -10.05 4.73 5.13
CA TYR A 324 -9.31 3.89 4.19
C TYR A 324 -9.75 2.42 4.28
N HIS A 325 -9.91 1.89 5.50
CA HIS A 325 -10.47 0.55 5.72
C HIS A 325 -11.90 0.42 5.22
N ASP A 326 -12.75 1.43 5.45
CA ASP A 326 -14.14 1.45 4.94
C ASP A 326 -14.17 1.30 3.41
N VAL A 327 -13.31 2.02 2.69
CA VAL A 327 -13.22 1.89 1.22
C VAL A 327 -12.78 0.48 0.81
N ARG A 328 -11.72 -0.06 1.43
CA ARG A 328 -11.26 -1.43 1.12
C ARG A 328 -12.38 -2.46 1.34
N SER A 329 -13.08 -2.37 2.48
CA SER A 329 -14.19 -3.27 2.83
C SER A 329 -15.37 -3.12 1.85
N GLU A 330 -15.71 -1.90 1.45
CA GLU A 330 -16.76 -1.63 0.47
C GLU A 330 -16.42 -2.23 -0.91
N LEU A 331 -15.19 -2.06 -1.39
CA LEU A 331 -14.75 -2.62 -2.66
C LEU A 331 -14.77 -4.15 -2.65
N TYR A 332 -14.30 -4.76 -1.57
CA TYR A 332 -14.37 -6.21 -1.37
C TYR A 332 -15.82 -6.70 -1.34
N GLY A 333 -16.69 -6.04 -0.56
CA GLY A 333 -18.11 -6.37 -0.47
C GLY A 333 -18.81 -6.26 -1.83
N THR A 334 -18.53 -5.19 -2.59
CA THR A 334 -19.04 -5.01 -3.95
C THR A 334 -18.59 -6.15 -4.87
N ALA A 335 -17.31 -6.50 -4.83
CA ALA A 335 -16.77 -7.59 -5.64
C ALA A 335 -17.42 -8.93 -5.30
N LYS A 336 -17.58 -9.23 -4.01
CA LYS A 336 -18.18 -10.50 -3.56
C LYS A 336 -19.69 -10.59 -3.82
N ALA A 337 -20.38 -9.46 -3.83
CA ALA A 337 -21.80 -9.43 -4.21
C ALA A 337 -22.02 -9.76 -5.70
N ILE A 338 -21.06 -9.37 -6.57
CA ILE A 338 -21.16 -9.60 -8.02
C ILE A 338 -20.60 -10.96 -8.41
N ALA A 339 -19.40 -11.29 -7.92
CA ALA A 339 -18.64 -12.48 -8.30
C ALA A 339 -17.99 -13.15 -7.08
N PRO A 340 -18.76 -13.84 -6.23
CA PRO A 340 -18.29 -14.36 -4.94
C PRO A 340 -17.10 -15.31 -5.04
N LYS A 341 -16.94 -16.00 -6.18
CA LYS A 341 -15.85 -16.96 -6.40
C LYS A 341 -14.57 -16.33 -6.96
N LYS A 342 -14.62 -15.08 -7.45
CA LYS A 342 -13.41 -14.43 -7.98
C LYS A 342 -12.58 -13.85 -6.85
N PRO A 343 -11.25 -14.12 -6.84
CA PRO A 343 -10.36 -13.57 -5.83
C PRO A 343 -10.28 -12.05 -5.89
N PHE A 344 -10.34 -11.43 -4.73
CA PHE A 344 -10.10 -10.00 -4.55
C PHE A 344 -9.10 -9.81 -3.40
N GLY A 345 -7.98 -9.17 -3.68
CA GLY A 345 -6.95 -8.94 -2.69
C GLY A 345 -6.34 -7.55 -2.76
N PHE A 346 -5.47 -7.29 -1.79
CA PHE A 346 -4.87 -5.98 -1.63
C PHE A 346 -3.36 -6.01 -1.77
N HIS A 347 -2.83 -4.99 -2.43
CA HIS A 347 -1.43 -4.62 -2.33
C HIS A 347 -1.20 -3.91 -0.99
N ILE A 348 -0.24 -4.39 -0.22
CA ILE A 348 0.16 -3.81 1.07
C ILE A 348 1.50 -3.11 0.87
N VAL A 349 1.51 -1.82 1.19
CA VAL A 349 2.69 -0.96 1.04
C VAL A 349 3.83 -1.39 1.95
N GLN A 350 5.06 -1.21 1.51
CA GLN A 350 6.24 -1.64 2.27
C GLN A 350 6.40 -0.91 3.62
N ASN A 351 5.83 0.28 3.78
CA ASN A 351 5.91 1.04 5.02
C ASN A 351 5.42 0.29 6.26
N ILE A 352 4.52 -0.69 6.10
CA ILE A 352 4.08 -1.56 7.21
C ILE A 352 5.24 -2.35 7.83
N THR A 353 6.31 -2.55 7.08
CA THR A 353 7.46 -3.32 7.53
C THR A 353 8.49 -2.49 8.30
N PHE A 354 8.48 -1.18 8.15
CA PHE A 354 9.46 -0.33 8.83
C PHE A 354 8.88 0.90 9.56
N SER A 355 7.60 1.23 9.41
CA SER A 355 6.97 2.28 10.22
C SER A 355 6.16 1.68 11.37
N PRO A 356 6.60 1.83 12.64
CA PRO A 356 5.81 1.40 13.78
C PRO A 356 4.50 2.18 13.91
N PHE A 357 4.44 3.41 13.43
CA PHE A 357 3.23 4.23 13.40
C PHE A 357 2.21 3.67 12.42
N TYR A 358 2.65 3.34 11.20
CA TYR A 358 1.78 2.74 10.19
C TYR A 358 1.28 1.35 10.65
N SER A 359 2.18 0.50 11.16
CA SER A 359 1.81 -0.84 11.66
C SER A 359 0.83 -0.80 12.83
N ALA A 360 0.79 0.31 13.59
CA ALA A 360 -0.15 0.48 14.69
C ALA A 360 -1.58 0.75 14.22
N VAL A 361 -1.76 1.31 13.03
CA VAL A 361 -3.08 1.70 12.50
C VAL A 361 -3.56 0.85 11.33
N ASP A 362 -2.64 0.20 10.60
CA ASP A 362 -2.94 -0.73 9.52
C ASP A 362 -2.13 -2.02 9.72
N ASN A 363 -2.81 -3.15 9.92
CA ASN A 363 -2.17 -4.44 10.18
C ASN A 363 -2.79 -5.54 9.30
N TYR A 364 -2.04 -6.62 9.11
CA TYR A 364 -2.46 -7.72 8.23
C TYR A 364 -3.75 -8.38 8.70
N ALA A 365 -3.96 -8.56 10.01
CA ALA A 365 -5.16 -9.19 10.57
C ALA A 365 -6.42 -8.40 10.18
N LYS A 366 -6.40 -7.07 10.31
CA LYS A 366 -7.54 -6.22 9.97
C LYS A 366 -7.85 -6.25 8.47
N VAL A 367 -6.83 -6.20 7.61
CA VAL A 367 -7.03 -6.28 6.15
C VAL A 367 -7.51 -7.65 5.71
N ALA A 368 -7.09 -8.72 6.39
CA ALA A 368 -7.54 -10.08 6.11
C ALA A 368 -9.04 -10.30 6.33
N GLU A 369 -9.72 -9.48 7.14
CA GLU A 369 -11.17 -9.58 7.36
C GLU A 369 -11.97 -9.41 6.07
N TYR A 370 -11.46 -8.62 5.13
CA TYR A 370 -12.10 -8.32 3.84
C TYR A 370 -11.13 -8.51 2.66
N SER A 371 -10.44 -9.66 2.62
CA SER A 371 -9.49 -9.99 1.56
C SER A 371 -9.45 -11.48 1.29
N ASP A 372 -9.14 -11.92 0.09
CA ASP A 372 -8.85 -13.32 -0.23
C ASP A 372 -7.33 -13.57 -0.27
N PHE A 373 -6.54 -12.54 -0.62
CA PHE A 373 -5.09 -12.59 -0.62
C PHE A 373 -4.48 -11.22 -0.31
N LEU A 374 -3.27 -11.23 0.21
CA LEU A 374 -2.44 -10.03 0.42
C LEU A 374 -1.17 -10.15 -0.40
N LYS A 375 -0.91 -9.18 -1.27
CA LYS A 375 0.39 -8.98 -1.88
C LYS A 375 1.16 -8.01 -1.00
N ILE A 376 2.09 -8.53 -0.20
CA ILE A 376 2.91 -7.73 0.72
C ILE A 376 4.21 -7.32 0.04
N ALA A 377 4.61 -6.06 0.15
CA ALA A 377 5.84 -5.57 -0.48
C ALA A 377 7.08 -5.96 0.36
N CYS A 378 7.70 -7.09 0.04
CA CYS A 378 8.91 -7.60 0.69
C CYS A 378 10.18 -7.26 -0.13
N TYR A 379 10.30 -6.01 -0.61
CA TYR A 379 11.41 -5.56 -1.46
C TYR A 379 12.69 -5.40 -0.64
N ASN A 380 13.46 -6.47 -0.53
CA ASN A 380 14.66 -6.48 0.33
C ASN A 380 15.76 -5.54 -0.19
N ASN A 381 16.01 -5.50 -1.49
CA ASN A 381 17.07 -4.65 -2.03
C ASN A 381 16.71 -3.16 -1.93
N ALA A 382 15.54 -2.76 -2.46
CA ALA A 382 15.02 -1.41 -2.30
C ALA A 382 14.66 -1.07 -0.84
N GLY A 383 14.40 -2.07 -0.01
CA GLY A 383 14.07 -1.93 1.40
C GLY A 383 15.21 -1.35 2.23
N GLY A 384 16.46 -1.63 1.90
CA GLY A 384 17.62 -1.10 2.60
C GLY A 384 17.69 0.44 2.54
N PRO A 385 17.78 1.05 1.34
CA PRO A 385 17.71 2.50 1.20
C PRO A 385 16.45 3.11 1.83
N ARG A 386 15.29 2.49 1.64
CA ARG A 386 14.02 2.99 2.18
C ARG A 386 13.98 3.01 3.71
N MET A 387 14.49 1.97 4.34
CA MET A 387 14.59 1.89 5.80
C MET A 387 15.60 2.92 6.33
N SER A 388 16.74 3.10 5.65
CA SER A 388 17.70 4.15 5.99
C SER A 388 17.05 5.53 5.93
N HIS A 389 16.39 5.87 4.84
CA HIS A 389 15.67 7.14 4.71
C HIS A 389 14.56 7.32 5.74
N PHE A 390 13.88 6.25 6.14
CA PHE A 390 12.86 6.32 7.19
C PHE A 390 13.48 6.68 8.54
N VAL A 391 14.61 6.07 8.90
CA VAL A 391 15.34 6.41 10.16
C VAL A 391 15.86 7.84 10.11
N ASP A 392 16.44 8.27 8.97
CA ASP A 392 16.84 9.67 8.77
C ASP A 392 15.66 10.63 8.97
N ARG A 393 14.48 10.24 8.47
CA ARG A 393 13.27 11.02 8.62
C ARG A 393 12.79 11.11 10.08
N LEU A 394 12.89 10.03 10.84
CA LEU A 394 12.63 10.05 12.28
C LEU A 394 13.58 11.02 13.02
N CYS A 395 14.86 11.00 12.66
CA CYS A 395 15.88 11.92 13.20
C CYS A 395 15.76 13.35 12.67
N SER A 396 14.93 13.61 11.68
CA SER A 396 14.62 14.98 11.24
C SER A 396 13.25 15.48 11.73
N THR A 397 12.55 14.68 12.55
CA THR A 397 11.22 15.00 13.09
C THR A 397 11.15 14.75 14.59
N ILE A 398 10.57 13.63 15.01
CA ILE A 398 10.31 13.34 16.44
C ILE A 398 11.56 13.04 17.25
N PHE A 399 12.61 12.53 16.64
CA PHE A 399 13.89 12.21 17.28
C PHE A 399 15.02 13.12 16.78
N ALA A 400 14.73 14.39 16.50
CA ALA A 400 15.72 15.33 15.98
C ALA A 400 16.84 15.69 17.00
N ASP A 401 16.76 15.15 18.22
CA ASP A 401 17.84 15.20 19.21
C ASP A 401 18.85 14.04 19.09
N ALA A 402 18.58 13.04 18.23
CA ALA A 402 19.41 11.86 18.03
C ALA A 402 19.98 11.78 16.61
N THR A 403 21.10 11.09 16.46
CA THR A 403 21.59 10.72 15.12
C THR A 403 20.96 9.41 14.64
N PRO A 404 20.97 9.14 13.34
CA PRO A 404 20.51 7.85 12.80
C PRO A 404 21.26 6.65 13.41
N GLU A 405 22.56 6.81 13.66
CA GLU A 405 23.40 5.79 14.29
C GLU A 405 23.00 5.50 15.74
N ASP A 406 22.59 6.54 16.50
CA ASP A 406 22.11 6.39 17.89
C ASP A 406 20.73 5.70 17.91
N LEU A 407 19.86 6.04 16.95
CA LEU A 407 18.49 5.52 16.87
C LEU A 407 18.41 4.07 16.35
N GLN A 408 19.28 3.70 15.42
CA GLN A 408 19.23 2.41 14.72
C GLN A 408 19.16 1.19 15.64
N PRO A 409 19.99 1.04 16.70
CA PRO A 409 19.94 -0.16 17.55
C PRO A 409 18.60 -0.31 18.28
N PHE A 410 18.02 0.79 18.72
CA PHE A 410 16.70 0.81 19.35
C PHE A 410 15.60 0.50 18.34
N TYR A 411 15.65 1.13 17.17
CA TYR A 411 14.70 0.92 16.07
C TYR A 411 14.66 -0.53 15.64
N TYR A 412 15.81 -1.18 15.43
CA TYR A 412 15.89 -2.59 15.07
C TYR A 412 15.26 -3.50 16.12
N LYS A 413 15.47 -3.22 17.40
CA LYS A 413 14.83 -3.97 18.49
C LYS A 413 13.31 -3.82 18.47
N VAL A 414 12.81 -2.60 18.23
CA VAL A 414 11.36 -2.31 18.17
C VAL A 414 10.71 -3.06 17.02
N MET A 415 11.35 -3.05 15.84
CA MET A 415 10.83 -3.67 14.64
C MET A 415 11.14 -5.17 14.52
N GLY A 416 11.99 -5.71 15.38
CA GLY A 416 12.38 -7.13 15.37
C GLY A 416 13.36 -7.49 14.26
N TYR A 417 14.17 -6.52 13.80
CA TYR A 417 15.16 -6.75 12.74
C TYR A 417 16.57 -6.97 13.28
N GLU A 418 17.30 -7.85 12.57
CA GLU A 418 18.74 -8.05 12.69
C GLU A 418 19.37 -7.80 11.33
N GLN A 419 19.73 -6.56 11.05
CA GLN A 419 20.32 -6.13 9.79
C GLN A 419 21.64 -5.39 10.04
N ALA A 420 22.40 -5.17 8.98
CA ALA A 420 23.63 -4.40 9.02
C ALA A 420 23.36 -2.91 9.37
N SER A 421 24.43 -2.10 9.53
CA SER A 421 24.28 -0.66 9.77
C SER A 421 23.49 0.03 8.66
N LEU A 422 22.85 1.18 8.94
CA LEU A 422 22.10 1.95 7.95
C LEU A 422 22.91 2.24 6.70
N LYS A 423 24.16 2.63 6.84
CA LYS A 423 25.08 2.84 5.72
C LYS A 423 25.25 1.59 4.86
N ASN A 424 25.36 0.42 5.49
CA ASN A 424 25.58 -0.84 4.78
C ASN A 424 24.30 -1.34 4.10
N ILE A 425 23.13 -1.19 4.73
CA ILE A 425 21.86 -1.56 4.09
C ILE A 425 21.49 -0.60 2.96
N PHE A 426 21.94 0.65 3.00
CA PHE A 426 21.71 1.60 1.92
C PHE A 426 22.33 1.12 0.60
N THR A 427 23.56 0.62 0.65
CA THR A 427 24.30 0.15 -0.53
C THR A 427 24.17 -1.36 -0.78
N GLY A 428 23.87 -2.14 0.25
CA GLY A 428 23.79 -3.61 0.22
C GLY A 428 22.39 -4.21 0.19
N GLY A 429 21.36 -3.41 0.51
CA GLY A 429 20.01 -3.90 0.69
C GLY A 429 19.82 -4.61 2.05
N LEU A 430 18.60 -5.09 2.29
CA LEU A 430 18.29 -5.96 3.44
C LEU A 430 18.56 -7.41 3.05
N THR A 431 18.92 -8.24 4.04
CA THR A 431 19.18 -9.65 3.81
C THR A 431 17.90 -10.44 3.49
N PRO A 432 17.98 -11.65 2.92
CA PRO A 432 16.81 -12.51 2.67
C PRO A 432 16.01 -12.84 3.95
N GLN A 433 16.62 -12.76 5.15
CA GLN A 433 15.91 -12.91 6.41
C GLN A 433 14.78 -11.89 6.59
N TYR A 434 14.92 -10.69 6.02
CA TYR A 434 13.82 -9.72 5.99
C TYR A 434 12.59 -10.27 5.26
N VAL A 435 12.77 -10.92 4.09
CA VAL A 435 11.68 -11.55 3.35
C VAL A 435 11.04 -12.67 4.17
N THR A 436 11.88 -13.52 4.81
CA THR A 436 11.40 -14.58 5.71
C THR A 436 10.61 -14.00 6.89
N HIS A 437 11.12 -12.97 7.53
CA HIS A 437 10.49 -12.33 8.70
C HIS A 437 9.12 -11.77 8.34
N GLU A 438 9.03 -10.95 7.29
CA GLU A 438 7.79 -10.30 6.88
C GLU A 438 6.75 -11.30 6.35
N THR A 439 7.17 -12.31 5.63
CA THR A 439 6.28 -13.39 5.17
C THR A 439 5.68 -14.14 6.36
N LYS A 440 6.50 -14.55 7.33
CA LYS A 440 6.02 -15.24 8.54
C LYS A 440 5.12 -14.34 9.38
N ARG A 441 5.47 -13.05 9.52
CA ARG A 441 4.63 -12.08 10.24
C ARG A 441 3.25 -11.99 9.61
N ALA A 442 3.17 -11.83 8.29
CA ALA A 442 1.88 -11.75 7.61
C ALA A 442 1.05 -13.03 7.74
N ILE A 443 1.66 -14.21 7.61
CA ILE A 443 0.97 -15.50 7.82
C ILE A 443 0.45 -15.63 9.26
N THR A 444 1.27 -15.27 10.25
CA THR A 444 0.92 -15.34 11.67
C THR A 444 -0.21 -14.37 12.02
N ASP A 445 -0.09 -13.11 11.59
CA ASP A 445 -1.08 -12.07 11.90
C ASP A 445 -2.44 -12.36 11.26
N THR A 446 -2.45 -12.96 10.07
CA THR A 446 -3.69 -13.34 9.38
C THR A 446 -4.24 -14.69 9.86
N GLY A 447 -3.50 -15.43 10.70
CA GLY A 447 -3.86 -16.79 11.12
C GLY A 447 -4.02 -17.77 9.96
N GLY A 448 -3.40 -17.50 8.80
CA GLY A 448 -3.56 -18.27 7.58
C GLY A 448 -4.93 -18.14 6.90
N ALA A 449 -5.73 -17.16 7.29
CA ALA A 449 -7.10 -16.96 6.76
C ALA A 449 -7.12 -16.48 5.30
N VAL A 450 -6.02 -15.95 4.79
CA VAL A 450 -5.86 -15.43 3.43
C VAL A 450 -4.57 -15.93 2.80
N GLN A 451 -4.49 -15.90 1.47
CA GLN A 451 -3.25 -16.25 0.78
C GLN A 451 -2.24 -15.10 0.91
N ILE A 452 -0.98 -15.42 1.18
CA ILE A 452 0.10 -14.45 1.29
C ILE A 452 1.03 -14.58 0.09
N TYR A 453 1.16 -13.50 -0.67
CA TYR A 453 2.02 -13.38 -1.84
C TYR A 453 3.08 -12.31 -1.62
N PRO A 454 4.26 -12.64 -1.08
CA PRO A 454 5.35 -11.68 -0.99
C PRO A 454 5.73 -11.12 -2.36
N GLY A 455 5.84 -9.81 -2.44
CA GLY A 455 6.43 -9.14 -3.59
C GLY A 455 7.95 -9.27 -3.53
N ILE A 456 8.52 -10.01 -4.47
CA ILE A 456 9.97 -10.20 -4.58
C ILE A 456 10.55 -9.07 -5.43
N ASP A 457 11.58 -8.42 -4.92
CA ASP A 457 12.30 -7.36 -5.62
C ASP A 457 13.09 -7.94 -6.80
N ILE A 458 12.60 -7.73 -8.00
CA ILE A 458 13.28 -8.18 -9.24
C ILE A 458 14.15 -7.08 -9.83
N ASP A 459 13.69 -5.85 -9.80
CA ASP A 459 14.42 -4.63 -10.16
C ASP A 459 13.56 -3.41 -9.78
N VAL A 460 13.26 -3.26 -8.49
CA VAL A 460 12.64 -2.02 -8.03
C VAL A 460 13.64 -0.88 -8.26
N PRO A 461 13.25 0.18 -8.99
CA PRO A 461 14.15 1.24 -9.32
C PRO A 461 14.87 1.83 -8.12
N SER A 462 16.16 1.99 -8.22
CA SER A 462 17.06 2.53 -7.20
C SER A 462 17.79 3.76 -7.72
N SER A 463 18.13 4.66 -6.79
CA SER A 463 18.91 5.86 -7.08
C SER A 463 20.41 5.54 -7.15
N LYS A 464 21.20 6.52 -7.62
CA LYS A 464 22.67 6.37 -7.67
C LYS A 464 23.24 6.13 -6.26
N GLY A 465 23.99 5.03 -6.13
CA GLY A 465 24.59 4.63 -4.86
C GLY A 465 23.73 3.73 -3.98
N GLU A 466 22.46 3.51 -4.33
CA GLU A 466 21.60 2.54 -3.69
C GLU A 466 21.88 1.12 -4.24
N LYS A 467 21.38 0.11 -3.51
CA LYS A 467 21.47 -1.29 -3.93
C LYS A 467 20.76 -1.51 -5.28
N HIS A 468 21.46 -2.16 -6.20
CA HIS A 468 20.88 -2.74 -7.41
C HIS A 468 20.68 -4.24 -7.23
N THR A 469 19.55 -4.75 -7.68
CA THR A 469 19.19 -6.17 -7.58
C THR A 469 20.04 -7.00 -8.54
N THR A 470 20.47 -8.18 -8.09
CA THR A 470 21.21 -9.16 -8.88
C THR A 470 20.43 -10.48 -8.99
N PRO A 471 20.74 -11.36 -9.96
CA PRO A 471 20.10 -12.68 -10.05
C PRO A 471 20.23 -13.51 -8.76
N ASP A 472 21.34 -13.40 -8.02
CA ASP A 472 21.53 -14.12 -6.76
C ASP A 472 20.66 -13.55 -5.64
N ASP A 473 20.48 -12.24 -5.57
CA ASP A 473 19.53 -11.60 -4.65
C ASP A 473 18.10 -12.13 -4.89
N VAL A 474 17.70 -12.23 -6.18
CA VAL A 474 16.37 -12.73 -6.57
C VAL A 474 16.17 -14.19 -6.16
N ARG A 475 17.17 -15.06 -6.41
CA ARG A 475 17.14 -16.47 -5.99
C ARG A 475 16.95 -16.59 -4.47
N ALA A 476 17.79 -15.91 -3.73
CA ALA A 476 17.78 -15.94 -2.27
C ALA A 476 16.46 -15.40 -1.68
N ALA A 477 15.92 -14.30 -2.21
CA ALA A 477 14.64 -13.75 -1.76
C ALA A 477 13.46 -14.68 -2.10
N THR A 478 13.46 -15.29 -3.29
CA THR A 478 12.44 -16.25 -3.72
C THR A 478 12.44 -17.49 -2.83
N GLU A 479 13.60 -18.09 -2.56
CA GLU A 479 13.75 -19.24 -1.66
C GLU A 479 13.31 -18.89 -0.23
N ALA A 480 13.66 -17.70 0.26
CA ALA A 480 13.28 -17.19 1.58
C ALA A 480 11.76 -17.08 1.74
N ALA A 481 11.05 -16.56 0.72
CA ALA A 481 9.59 -16.44 0.73
C ALA A 481 8.89 -17.81 0.84
N PHE A 482 9.25 -18.78 0.00
CA PHE A 482 8.66 -20.11 0.03
C PHE A 482 9.04 -20.90 1.27
N SER A 483 10.29 -20.79 1.74
CA SER A 483 10.74 -21.42 3.01
C SER A 483 10.00 -20.85 4.22
N ALA A 484 9.52 -19.61 4.13
CA ALA A 484 8.68 -18.98 5.16
C ALA A 484 7.21 -19.43 5.12
N GLY A 485 6.79 -20.18 4.10
CA GLY A 485 5.42 -20.68 3.94
C GLY A 485 4.53 -19.82 3.03
N ALA A 486 5.10 -18.99 2.15
CA ALA A 486 4.32 -18.23 1.18
C ALA A 486 3.45 -19.13 0.28
N ASN A 487 2.23 -18.71 -0.01
CA ASN A 487 1.32 -19.42 -0.92
C ASN A 487 1.69 -19.22 -2.40
N GLY A 488 2.54 -18.29 -2.69
CA GLY A 488 3.06 -17.89 -3.98
C GLY A 488 3.87 -16.62 -3.87
N ILE A 489 4.28 -16.05 -4.98
CA ILE A 489 5.03 -14.80 -5.02
C ILE A 489 4.49 -13.87 -6.11
N VAL A 490 4.78 -12.57 -5.98
CA VAL A 490 4.59 -11.59 -7.05
C VAL A 490 5.94 -10.98 -7.40
N LEU A 491 6.39 -11.19 -8.64
CA LEU A 491 7.59 -10.59 -9.16
C LEU A 491 7.38 -9.07 -9.28
N SER A 492 8.19 -8.31 -8.60
CA SER A 492 7.95 -6.89 -8.37
C SER A 492 9.17 -6.02 -8.75
N ARG A 493 8.99 -4.83 -9.16
CA ARG A 493 7.70 -4.12 -9.09
C ARG A 493 6.89 -4.29 -10.38
N GLU A 494 7.39 -3.84 -11.53
CA GLU A 494 6.70 -3.80 -12.82
C GLU A 494 7.60 -4.40 -13.91
N TYR A 495 7.04 -5.24 -14.78
CA TYR A 495 7.80 -6.00 -15.79
C TYR A 495 8.76 -5.15 -16.61
N HIS A 496 8.35 -3.95 -17.06
CA HIS A 496 9.19 -3.08 -17.88
C HIS A 496 10.42 -2.52 -17.16
N GLU A 497 10.52 -2.68 -15.85
CA GLU A 497 11.67 -2.24 -15.04
C GLU A 497 12.73 -3.36 -14.89
N MET A 498 12.38 -4.61 -15.25
CA MET A 498 13.16 -5.80 -14.91
C MET A 498 14.20 -6.16 -15.97
N TRP A 499 15.39 -6.54 -15.51
CA TRP A 499 16.35 -7.23 -16.35
C TRP A 499 15.93 -8.68 -16.55
N LEU A 500 16.05 -9.19 -17.81
CA LEU A 500 15.66 -10.56 -18.11
C LEU A 500 16.48 -11.59 -17.34
N ALA A 501 17.72 -11.28 -16.99
CA ALA A 501 18.55 -12.14 -16.14
C ALA A 501 17.94 -12.31 -14.72
N ASN A 502 17.45 -11.23 -14.13
CA ASN A 502 16.79 -11.24 -12.82
C ASN A 502 15.43 -11.96 -12.90
N LEU A 503 14.65 -11.67 -13.95
CA LEU A 503 13.38 -12.39 -14.19
C LEU A 503 13.61 -13.90 -14.36
N SER A 504 14.67 -14.31 -15.09
CA SER A 504 15.05 -15.72 -15.29
C SER A 504 15.44 -16.39 -13.98
N ALA A 505 16.17 -15.69 -13.11
CA ALA A 505 16.55 -16.20 -11.80
C ALA A 505 15.34 -16.56 -10.94
N ALA A 506 14.28 -15.73 -10.96
CA ALA A 506 13.03 -16.03 -10.29
C ALA A 506 12.33 -17.26 -10.88
N GLY A 507 12.25 -17.32 -12.23
CA GLY A 507 11.62 -18.44 -12.92
C GLY A 507 12.35 -19.78 -12.74
N GLU A 508 13.69 -19.78 -12.76
CA GLU A 508 14.49 -20.97 -12.46
C GLU A 508 14.26 -21.47 -11.04
N THR A 509 14.27 -20.55 -10.08
CA THR A 509 14.06 -20.88 -8.66
C THR A 509 12.66 -21.42 -8.42
N THR A 510 11.63 -20.80 -8.97
CA THR A 510 10.25 -21.29 -8.81
C THR A 510 10.03 -22.65 -9.49
N ARG A 511 10.59 -22.89 -10.67
CA ARG A 511 10.55 -24.23 -11.32
C ARG A 511 11.19 -25.29 -10.45
N LYS A 512 12.35 -24.99 -9.84
CA LYS A 512 13.03 -25.93 -8.92
C LYS A 512 12.21 -26.21 -7.66
N ILE A 513 11.51 -25.21 -7.12
CA ILE A 513 10.67 -25.36 -5.91
C ILE A 513 9.40 -26.16 -6.21
N PHE A 514 8.83 -25.99 -7.39
CA PHE A 514 7.55 -26.61 -7.74
C PHE A 514 7.70 -28.02 -8.34
N GLY A 515 8.92 -28.45 -8.72
CA GLY A 515 9.22 -29.73 -9.36
C GLY A 515 8.98 -29.64 -10.85
#